data_41df633d54477d8a80a0d1c0013407c2
#
_entry.id   41df633d54477d8a80a0d1c0013407c2
#
_cell.length_a   1.000
_cell.length_b   1.000
_cell.length_c   1.000
_cell.angle_alpha   90.00
_cell.angle_beta   90.00
_cell.angle_gamma   90.00
#
_symmetry.space_group_name_H-M   'P 1'
#
loop_
_entity.id
_entity.type
_entity.pdbx_description
1 polymer ?
#
loop_
_entity_poly.entity_id
_entity_poly.type
_entity_poly.pdbx_seq_one_letter_code
_entity_poly.pdbx_strand_id
1 'polypeptide(L)'
;MLENDLKFLEETFKQYYFDHFDSIHVPDRSQEREYGYKKFNSGMIRHISLKTDKDLHLMLMTNVPSDVFCSNAYYSFPNLPMAEKDWKEADLIFDIDAKDLNLSCRKDHTCIKCISCGEISLLQDVCPKCK
;
A
#
# COMPACT_ATOMS: atom_id res chain seq x y z
N MET A 1 -6.19 -9.77 -15.16
CA MET A 1 -5.63 -10.85 -14.31
C MET A 1 -6.56 -12.03 -14.40
N LEU A 2 -6.03 -13.21 -14.70
CA LEU A 2 -6.85 -14.44 -14.76
C LEU A 2 -7.29 -14.81 -13.34
N GLU A 3 -8.44 -15.47 -13.20
CA GLU A 3 -8.99 -15.87 -11.89
C GLU A 3 -8.02 -16.76 -11.09
N ASN A 4 -7.29 -17.61 -11.78
CA ASN A 4 -6.26 -18.47 -11.18
C ASN A 4 -5.08 -17.66 -10.60
N ASP A 5 -4.67 -16.56 -11.26
CA ASP A 5 -3.58 -15.70 -10.79
C ASP A 5 -4.00 -14.98 -9.52
N LEU A 6 -5.25 -14.51 -9.47
CA LEU A 6 -5.80 -13.84 -8.31
C LEU A 6 -5.85 -14.78 -7.10
N LYS A 7 -6.35 -15.98 -7.28
CA LYS A 7 -6.41 -17.00 -6.24
C LYS A 7 -5.01 -17.35 -5.71
N PHE A 8 -4.04 -17.51 -6.60
CA PHE A 8 -2.65 -17.77 -6.22
C PHE A 8 -2.08 -16.63 -5.37
N LEU A 9 -2.33 -15.36 -5.74
CA LEU A 9 -1.88 -14.21 -4.97
C LEU A 9 -2.53 -14.16 -3.59
N GLU A 10 -3.85 -14.36 -3.51
CA GLU A 10 -4.57 -14.37 -2.23
C GLU A 10 -4.07 -15.48 -1.30
N GLU A 11 -3.86 -16.69 -1.82
CA GLU A 11 -3.30 -17.81 -1.04
C GLU A 11 -1.87 -17.51 -0.55
N THR A 12 -1.04 -16.92 -1.41
CA THR A 12 0.34 -16.54 -1.08
C THR A 12 0.38 -15.47 0.01
N PHE A 13 -0.44 -14.42 -0.10
CA PHE A 13 -0.52 -13.37 0.90
C PHE A 13 -1.08 -13.88 2.22
N LYS A 14 -2.10 -14.71 2.18
CA LYS A 14 -2.67 -15.34 3.37
C LYS A 14 -1.64 -16.19 4.12
N GLN A 15 -0.86 -16.97 3.38
CA GLN A 15 0.23 -17.75 3.97
C GLN A 15 1.29 -16.85 4.59
N TYR A 16 1.69 -15.78 3.89
CA TYR A 16 2.63 -14.80 4.42
C TYR A 16 2.14 -14.17 5.74
N TYR A 17 0.90 -13.72 5.81
CA TYR A 17 0.33 -13.16 7.04
C TYR A 17 0.30 -14.15 8.19
N PHE A 18 0.04 -15.42 7.89
CA PHE A 18 0.06 -16.48 8.87
C PHE A 18 1.48 -16.75 9.39
N ASP A 19 2.46 -16.87 8.50
CA ASP A 19 3.84 -17.20 8.85
C ASP A 19 4.57 -16.06 9.59
N HIS A 20 4.13 -14.81 9.38
CA HIS A 20 4.75 -13.62 9.96
C HIS A 20 3.90 -12.97 11.07
N PHE A 21 3.01 -13.72 11.65
CA PHE A 21 2.13 -13.27 12.72
C PHE A 21 2.89 -12.56 13.86
N ASP A 22 4.03 -13.11 14.29
CA ASP A 22 4.83 -12.58 15.39
C ASP A 22 5.67 -11.33 15.04
N SER A 23 5.71 -10.95 13.77
CA SER A 23 6.50 -9.82 13.28
C SER A 23 5.69 -8.66 12.72
N ILE A 24 4.37 -8.83 12.61
CA ILE A 24 3.45 -7.80 12.11
C ILE A 24 2.71 -7.18 13.29
N HIS A 25 3.00 -5.93 13.59
CA HIS A 25 2.45 -5.20 14.73
C HIS A 25 1.75 -3.91 14.32
N VAL A 26 0.80 -3.48 15.15
CA VAL A 26 0.24 -2.14 15.02
C VAL A 26 1.26 -1.09 15.48
N PRO A 27 1.31 0.10 14.86
CA PRO A 27 2.16 1.19 15.33
C PRO A 27 1.67 1.75 16.67
N ASP A 28 2.50 2.58 17.28
CA ASP A 28 2.15 3.30 18.49
C ASP A 28 0.86 4.11 18.32
N ARG A 29 0.08 4.18 19.39
CA ARG A 29 -1.21 4.89 19.43
C ARG A 29 -2.19 4.41 18.34
N SER A 30 -2.18 3.13 18.03
CA SER A 30 -3.01 2.52 17.00
C SER A 30 -4.50 2.84 17.14
N GLN A 31 -5.01 2.93 18.38
CA GLN A 31 -6.41 3.25 18.68
C GLN A 31 -6.84 4.66 18.24
N GLU A 32 -5.89 5.55 17.96
CA GLU A 32 -6.15 6.92 17.51
C GLU A 32 -5.91 7.09 16.00
N ARG A 33 -5.49 6.05 15.30
CA ARG A 33 -5.19 6.10 13.87
C ARG A 33 -6.32 5.50 13.03
N GLU A 34 -6.54 6.11 11.87
CA GLU A 34 -7.36 5.48 10.83
C GLU A 34 -6.56 4.43 10.10
N TYR A 35 -7.18 3.29 9.87
CA TYR A 35 -6.67 2.27 8.96
C TYR A 35 -7.55 2.17 7.72
N GLY A 36 -6.93 1.71 6.67
CA GLY A 36 -7.59 1.30 5.46
C GLY A 36 -6.85 0.15 4.82
N TYR A 37 -7.52 -0.58 3.96
CA TYR A 37 -6.90 -1.64 3.19
C TYR A 37 -7.51 -1.74 1.80
N LYS A 38 -6.78 -2.37 0.92
CA LYS A 38 -7.21 -2.69 -0.44
C LYS A 38 -7.14 -4.19 -0.64
N LYS A 39 -8.17 -4.77 -1.24
CA LYS A 39 -8.14 -6.16 -1.70
C LYS A 39 -7.66 -6.22 -3.14
N PHE A 40 -7.22 -7.40 -3.55
CA PHE A 40 -6.97 -7.66 -4.96
C PHE A 40 -8.24 -7.37 -5.78
N ASN A 41 -8.10 -6.65 -6.89
CA ASN A 41 -9.20 -6.30 -7.80
C ASN A 41 -10.39 -5.55 -7.17
N SER A 42 -10.22 -4.89 -6.04
CA SER A 42 -11.28 -4.10 -5.42
C SER A 42 -10.82 -2.70 -5.04
N GLY A 43 -11.79 -1.84 -4.72
CA GLY A 43 -11.52 -0.51 -4.19
C GLY A 43 -10.92 -0.54 -2.78
N MET A 44 -10.50 0.63 -2.32
CA MET A 44 -9.99 0.82 -0.96
C MET A 44 -11.13 0.87 0.05
N ILE A 45 -10.97 0.15 1.15
CA ILE A 45 -11.85 0.21 2.32
C ILE A 45 -11.16 1.07 3.37
N ARG A 46 -11.87 2.02 3.94
CA ARG A 46 -11.34 3.04 4.86
C ARG A 46 -12.13 3.08 6.17
N HIS A 47 -11.74 3.99 7.06
CA HIS A 47 -12.41 4.26 8.33
C HIS A 47 -12.45 3.07 9.27
N ILE A 48 -11.34 2.35 9.35
CA ILE A 48 -11.16 1.19 10.22
C ILE A 48 -10.36 1.61 11.45
N SER A 49 -10.74 1.11 12.61
CA SER A 49 -9.96 1.22 13.84
C SER A 49 -9.41 -0.16 14.22
N LEU A 50 -8.10 -0.24 14.37
CA LEU A 50 -7.40 -1.43 14.86
C LEU A 50 -6.68 -1.03 16.15
N LYS A 51 -7.06 -1.63 17.26
CA LYS A 51 -6.53 -1.24 18.58
C LYS A 51 -5.34 -2.08 19.00
N THR A 52 -5.28 -3.32 18.54
CA THR A 52 -4.31 -4.32 18.97
C THR A 52 -3.76 -5.10 17.79
N ASP A 53 -2.64 -5.79 18.00
CA ASP A 53 -2.08 -6.74 17.04
C ASP A 53 -3.09 -7.83 16.67
N LYS A 54 -3.93 -8.25 17.61
CA LYS A 54 -4.99 -9.24 17.35
C LYS A 54 -6.03 -8.72 16.35
N ASP A 55 -6.42 -7.45 16.46
CA ASP A 55 -7.36 -6.83 15.51
C ASP A 55 -6.73 -6.77 14.12
N LEU A 56 -5.45 -6.38 14.05
CA LEU A 56 -4.70 -6.34 12.79
C LEU A 56 -4.61 -7.73 12.16
N HIS A 57 -4.20 -8.74 12.92
CA HIS A 57 -4.08 -10.11 12.41
C HIS A 57 -5.42 -10.67 11.97
N LEU A 58 -6.49 -10.43 12.71
CA LEU A 58 -7.83 -10.85 12.32
C LEU A 58 -8.24 -10.21 10.98
N MET A 59 -7.96 -8.92 10.82
CA MET A 59 -8.24 -8.20 9.58
C MET A 59 -7.43 -8.77 8.42
N LEU A 60 -6.12 -9.01 8.60
CA LEU A 60 -5.23 -9.58 7.58
C LEU A 60 -5.68 -10.97 7.15
N MET A 61 -5.98 -11.85 8.10
CA MET A 61 -6.39 -13.23 7.81
C MET A 61 -7.78 -13.34 7.20
N THR A 62 -8.70 -12.46 7.59
CA THR A 62 -10.09 -12.48 7.10
C THR A 62 -10.23 -11.86 5.71
N ASN A 63 -9.51 -10.76 5.47
CA ASN A 63 -9.68 -9.96 4.25
C ASN A 63 -8.60 -10.20 3.21
N VAL A 64 -7.47 -10.75 3.58
CA VAL A 64 -6.30 -11.00 2.72
C VAL A 64 -5.99 -9.78 1.83
N PRO A 65 -5.69 -8.61 2.42
CA PRO A 65 -5.48 -7.40 1.65
C PRO A 65 -4.20 -7.45 0.82
N SER A 66 -4.21 -6.79 -0.35
CA SER A 66 -3.01 -6.51 -1.13
C SER A 66 -2.17 -5.38 -0.53
N ASP A 67 -2.84 -4.43 0.11
CA ASP A 67 -2.24 -3.25 0.71
C ASP A 67 -2.96 -2.90 2.01
N VAL A 68 -2.18 -2.45 3.00
CA VAL A 68 -2.70 -1.92 4.26
C VAL A 68 -2.11 -0.54 4.50
N PHE A 69 -2.94 0.38 4.93
CA PHE A 69 -2.60 1.77 5.17
C PHE A 69 -2.92 2.15 6.61
N CYS A 70 -2.07 2.97 7.19
CA CYS A 70 -2.27 3.57 8.49
C CYS A 70 -2.06 5.07 8.38
N SER A 71 -2.92 5.87 9.00
CA SER A 71 -2.77 7.31 9.00
C SER A 71 -1.57 7.77 9.84
N ASN A 72 -0.88 8.80 9.37
CA ASN A 72 0.06 9.56 10.19
C ASN A 72 -0.65 10.54 11.14
N ALA A 73 -1.92 10.82 10.89
CA ALA A 73 -2.78 11.66 11.72
C ALA A 73 -3.44 10.84 12.84
N TYR A 74 -3.67 11.51 13.96
CA TYR A 74 -4.36 10.99 15.13
C TYR A 74 -5.73 11.65 15.27
N TYR A 75 -6.73 10.85 15.59
CA TYR A 75 -8.12 11.25 15.67
C TYR A 75 -8.74 10.77 16.98
N SER A 76 -9.72 11.53 17.50
CA SER A 76 -10.53 11.05 18.62
C SER A 76 -11.44 9.89 18.22
N PHE A 77 -11.92 9.91 16.96
CA PHE A 77 -12.84 8.91 16.40
C PHE A 77 -12.38 8.42 15.03
N PRO A 78 -11.28 7.61 14.94
CA PRO A 78 -10.67 7.27 13.67
C PRO A 78 -11.56 6.46 12.72
N ASN A 79 -12.58 5.78 13.23
CA ASN A 79 -13.51 4.96 12.46
C ASN A 79 -14.73 5.72 11.92
N LEU A 80 -14.86 7.01 12.23
CA LEU A 80 -15.94 7.84 11.69
C LEU A 80 -15.58 8.45 10.33
N PRO A 81 -16.55 8.99 9.57
CA PRO A 81 -16.28 9.77 8.37
C PRO A 81 -15.38 10.97 8.65
N MET A 82 -14.67 11.47 7.63
CA MET A 82 -13.66 12.53 7.78
C MET A 82 -14.14 13.76 8.54
N ALA A 83 -15.39 14.18 8.33
CA ALA A 83 -15.96 15.36 9.00
C ALA A 83 -16.20 15.16 10.51
N GLU A 84 -16.23 13.91 10.97
CA GLU A 84 -16.58 13.54 12.35
C GLU A 84 -15.40 12.93 13.13
N LYS A 85 -14.23 12.79 12.49
CA LYS A 85 -13.05 12.12 13.09
C LYS A 85 -12.45 12.89 14.27
N ASP A 86 -12.62 14.19 14.35
CA ASP A 86 -11.99 15.07 15.33
C ASP A 86 -10.47 14.90 15.33
N TRP A 87 -9.83 15.64 14.43
CA TRP A 87 -8.37 15.64 14.27
C TRP A 87 -7.67 16.19 15.50
N LYS A 88 -6.63 15.53 15.97
CA LYS A 88 -5.83 15.91 17.14
C LYS A 88 -4.47 16.47 16.73
N GLU A 89 -3.69 15.67 16.07
CA GLU A 89 -2.31 15.97 15.67
C GLU A 89 -1.87 14.98 14.58
N ALA A 90 -0.66 15.11 14.09
CA ALA A 90 -0.08 14.16 13.13
C ALA A 90 1.43 14.00 13.36
N ASP A 91 1.95 12.84 13.00
CA ASP A 91 3.39 12.65 12.87
C ASP A 91 3.90 13.48 11.69
N LEU A 92 5.11 14.01 11.83
CA LEU A 92 5.78 14.66 10.70
C LEU A 92 6.38 13.60 9.79
N ILE A 93 5.86 13.52 8.59
CA ILE A 93 6.32 12.56 7.55
C ILE A 93 6.80 13.34 6.34
N PHE A 94 7.94 12.94 5.82
CA PHE A 94 8.46 13.41 4.54
C PHE A 94 8.31 12.28 3.52
N ASP A 95 7.42 12.47 2.55
CA ASP A 95 7.27 11.57 1.39
C ASP A 95 8.04 12.19 0.22
N ILE A 96 9.19 11.59 -0.09
CA ILE A 96 10.12 12.12 -1.10
C ILE A 96 10.25 11.11 -2.23
N ASP A 97 9.55 11.35 -3.31
CA ASP A 97 9.70 10.60 -4.54
C ASP A 97 10.95 11.01 -5.32
N ALA A 98 11.53 10.08 -6.06
CA ALA A 98 12.65 10.39 -6.96
C ALA A 98 12.32 11.49 -7.99
N LYS A 99 11.03 11.64 -8.35
CA LYS A 99 10.57 12.72 -9.24
C LYS A 99 10.66 14.12 -8.62
N ASP A 100 10.61 14.22 -7.28
CA ASP A 100 10.68 15.47 -6.52
C ASP A 100 12.12 15.94 -6.35
N LEU A 101 13.07 15.02 -6.53
CA LEU A 101 14.49 15.31 -6.54
C LEU A 101 14.91 15.67 -7.97
N ASN A 102 15.40 16.88 -8.17
CA ASN A 102 15.91 17.32 -9.48
C ASN A 102 17.31 16.75 -9.76
N LEU A 103 17.39 15.41 -9.82
CA LEU A 103 18.62 14.68 -10.02
C LEU A 103 18.97 14.60 -11.52
N SER A 104 20.22 14.89 -11.84
CA SER A 104 20.75 14.79 -13.21
C SER A 104 20.64 13.38 -13.79
N CYS A 105 20.78 12.36 -12.93
CA CYS A 105 20.70 10.94 -13.30
C CYS A 105 19.28 10.40 -13.48
N ARG A 106 18.23 11.21 -13.29
CA ARG A 106 16.83 10.74 -13.35
C ARG A 106 16.49 10.05 -14.67
N LYS A 107 16.99 10.55 -15.79
CA LYS A 107 16.77 9.94 -17.12
C LYS A 107 17.43 8.57 -17.24
N ASP A 108 18.60 8.41 -16.65
CA ASP A 108 19.41 7.18 -16.74
C ASP A 108 18.79 6.03 -15.94
N HIS A 109 17.93 6.32 -14.96
CA HIS A 109 17.28 5.34 -14.10
C HIS A 109 15.78 5.12 -14.40
N THR A 110 15.22 5.86 -15.35
CA THR A 110 13.83 5.69 -15.75
C THR A 110 13.71 4.65 -16.84
N CYS A 111 13.02 3.55 -16.56
CA CYS A 111 12.74 2.52 -17.55
C CYS A 111 11.32 2.70 -18.11
N ILE A 112 11.16 2.42 -19.39
CA ILE A 112 9.89 2.36 -20.09
C ILE A 112 9.69 0.98 -20.71
N LYS A 113 8.43 0.56 -20.79
CA LYS A 113 8.03 -0.66 -21.50
C LYS A 113 7.47 -0.28 -22.88
N CYS A 114 8.06 -0.83 -23.92
CA CYS A 114 7.56 -0.63 -25.27
C CYS A 114 6.16 -1.23 -25.46
N ILE A 115 5.23 -0.44 -25.95
CA ILE A 115 3.83 -0.86 -26.17
C ILE A 115 3.75 -1.94 -27.26
N SER A 116 4.62 -1.87 -28.27
CA SER A 116 4.58 -2.76 -29.43
C SER A 116 5.21 -4.13 -29.18
N CYS A 117 6.34 -4.21 -28.48
CA CYS A 117 7.06 -5.47 -28.30
C CYS A 117 7.31 -5.88 -26.84
N GLY A 118 6.87 -5.06 -25.88
CA GLY A 118 7.00 -5.34 -24.46
C GLY A 118 8.43 -5.20 -23.89
N GLU A 119 9.42 -4.79 -24.69
CA GLU A 119 10.81 -4.60 -24.24
C GLU A 119 10.87 -3.51 -23.16
N ILE A 120 11.68 -3.75 -22.14
CA ILE A 120 11.96 -2.77 -21.07
C ILE A 120 13.34 -2.19 -21.33
N SER A 121 13.40 -0.86 -21.44
CA SER A 121 14.63 -0.13 -21.69
C SER A 121 14.69 1.16 -20.91
N LEU A 122 15.83 1.81 -20.85
CA LEU A 122 15.95 3.16 -20.31
C LEU A 122 15.08 4.13 -21.13
N LEU A 123 14.68 5.24 -20.50
CA LEU A 123 13.84 6.25 -21.15
C LEU A 123 14.54 6.80 -22.41
N GLN A 124 13.94 6.55 -23.57
CA GLN A 124 14.41 6.99 -24.89
C GLN A 124 13.23 7.12 -25.85
N ASP A 125 13.37 7.93 -26.87
CA ASP A 125 12.30 8.26 -27.82
C ASP A 125 11.93 7.09 -28.73
N VAL A 126 12.83 6.15 -28.93
CA VAL A 126 12.65 5.01 -29.85
C VAL A 126 13.03 3.71 -29.15
N CYS A 127 12.20 2.69 -29.30
CA CYS A 127 12.48 1.37 -28.75
C CYS A 127 13.74 0.76 -29.40
N PRO A 128 14.74 0.30 -28.63
CA PRO A 128 15.96 -0.25 -29.18
C PRO A 128 15.74 -1.60 -29.93
N LYS A 129 14.64 -2.28 -29.65
CA LYS A 129 14.35 -3.61 -30.20
C LYS A 129 13.51 -3.58 -31.48
N CYS A 130 12.42 -2.81 -31.49
CA CYS A 130 11.51 -2.83 -32.65
C CYS A 130 11.53 -1.55 -33.48
N LYS A 131 12.32 -0.52 -33.06
CA LYS A 131 12.52 0.78 -33.69
C LYS A 131 11.29 1.38 -34.38
#